data_e75937303e2599eb7b8de1065dc60d6d
#
_entry.id   e75937303e2599eb7b8de1065dc60d6d
#
_cell.length_a   1.000
_cell.length_b   1.000
_cell.length_c   1.000
_cell.angle_alpha   90.00
_cell.angle_beta   90.00
_cell.angle_gamma   90.00
#
_symmetry.space_group_name_H-M   'P 1'
#
loop_
_entity.id
_entity.type
_entity.pdbx_description
1 polymer ?
#
loop_
_entity_poly.entity_id
_entity_poly.type
_entity_poly.pdbx_seq_one_letter_code
_entity_poly.pdbx_strand_id
1 'polypeptide(L)'
;MTISGKTNLITEILAAAVWLIAVASAGPDRLIVGVFSFPLLILVPICGWLLMPISKKILKKGETKIGWRKMLWYAGMFMANLIIAVLAATAVLAGGAALINMTDGGGIDEIGSALVLVFAAWMSAFSVMILTMLPQVQMIIMWVLERRSEKV
;
A
#
# COMPACT_ATOMS: atom_id res chain seq x y z
N MET A 1 10.46 -5.64 23.14
CA MET A 1 9.58 -5.51 21.96
C MET A 1 10.09 -6.49 20.91
N THR A 2 9.24 -7.36 20.37
CA THR A 2 9.62 -8.34 19.34
C THR A 2 10.00 -7.65 18.03
N ILE A 3 10.81 -8.30 17.18
CA ILE A 3 11.17 -7.76 15.84
C ILE A 3 9.92 -7.43 15.04
N SER A 4 8.89 -8.26 15.10
CA SER A 4 7.60 -7.99 14.45
C SER A 4 6.91 -6.72 14.94
N GLY A 5 6.92 -6.49 16.26
CA GLY A 5 6.35 -5.26 16.84
C GLY A 5 7.11 -4.02 16.41
N LYS A 6 8.46 -4.09 16.36
CA LYS A 6 9.30 -3.00 15.84
C LYS A 6 9.04 -2.75 14.36
N THR A 7 8.89 -3.81 13.55
CA THR A 7 8.60 -3.71 12.11
C THR A 7 7.27 -3.00 11.88
N ASN A 8 6.20 -3.42 12.57
CA ASN A 8 4.89 -2.76 12.42
C ASN A 8 4.96 -1.28 12.82
N LEU A 9 5.56 -0.96 13.97
CA LEU A 9 5.71 0.42 14.40
C LEU A 9 6.45 1.29 13.38
N ILE A 10 7.58 0.79 12.82
CA ILE A 10 8.33 1.51 11.79
C ILE A 10 7.48 1.68 10.53
N THR A 11 6.73 0.66 10.12
CA THR A 11 5.83 0.72 8.95
C THR A 11 4.75 1.77 9.15
N GLU A 12 4.15 1.85 10.34
CA GLU A 12 3.15 2.85 10.69
C GLU A 12 3.72 4.28 10.68
N ILE A 13 4.91 4.47 11.24
CA ILE A 13 5.60 5.77 11.23
C ILE A 13 5.90 6.21 9.79
N LEU A 14 6.38 5.29 8.95
CA LEU A 14 6.63 5.57 7.53
C LEU A 14 5.35 5.91 6.79
N ALA A 15 4.27 5.17 7.01
CA ALA A 15 2.98 5.45 6.40
C ALA A 15 2.43 6.83 6.83
N ALA A 16 2.52 7.17 8.10
CA ALA A 16 2.11 8.47 8.61
C ALA A 16 2.97 9.61 8.02
N ALA A 17 4.29 9.41 7.91
CA ALA A 17 5.19 10.40 7.30
C ALA A 17 4.86 10.62 5.82
N VAL A 18 4.67 9.54 5.05
CA VAL A 18 4.28 9.63 3.64
C VAL A 18 2.93 10.33 3.48
N TRP A 19 1.95 10.00 4.34
CA TRP A 19 0.66 10.65 4.36
C TRP A 19 0.76 12.16 4.63
N LEU A 20 1.53 12.55 5.64
CA LEU A 20 1.74 13.97 5.96
C LEU A 20 2.38 14.73 4.81
N ILE A 21 3.39 14.13 4.16
CA ILE A 21 4.06 14.71 2.98
C ILE A 21 3.05 14.86 1.83
N ALA A 22 2.24 13.84 1.55
CA ALA A 22 1.24 13.88 0.49
C ALA A 22 0.20 14.98 0.73
N VAL A 23 -0.33 15.08 1.96
CA VAL A 23 -1.28 16.13 2.33
C VAL A 23 -0.65 17.52 2.26
N ALA A 24 0.58 17.67 2.74
CA ALA A 24 1.30 18.96 2.69
C ALA A 24 1.58 19.39 1.25
N SER A 25 1.88 18.43 0.36
CA SER A 25 2.18 18.71 -1.06
C SER A 25 0.94 18.99 -1.91
N ALA A 26 -0.26 18.65 -1.42
CA ALA A 26 -1.51 18.80 -2.17
C ALA A 26 -2.00 20.26 -2.28
N GLY A 27 -1.33 21.23 -1.66
CA GLY A 27 -1.66 22.66 -1.77
C GLY A 27 -3.10 22.98 -1.37
N PRO A 28 -3.91 23.56 -2.27
CA PRO A 28 -5.31 23.92 -1.97
C PRO A 28 -6.20 22.69 -1.72
N ASP A 29 -5.87 21.54 -2.30
CA ASP A 29 -6.65 20.30 -2.21
C ASP A 29 -6.33 19.45 -0.97
N ARG A 30 -5.49 19.95 -0.06
CA ARG A 30 -5.00 19.23 1.13
C ARG A 30 -6.12 18.65 2.00
N LEU A 31 -7.26 19.33 2.12
CA LEU A 31 -8.40 18.82 2.90
C LEU A 31 -9.03 17.60 2.22
N ILE A 32 -9.22 17.66 0.92
CA ILE A 32 -9.79 16.57 0.13
C ILE A 32 -8.86 15.37 0.18
N VAL A 33 -7.57 15.56 -0.14
CA VAL A 33 -6.56 14.51 -0.08
C VAL A 33 -6.45 13.93 1.33
N GLY A 34 -6.44 14.78 2.37
CA GLY A 34 -6.38 14.36 3.77
C GLY A 34 -7.54 13.46 4.17
N VAL A 35 -8.78 13.88 3.89
CA VAL A 35 -9.98 13.13 4.26
C VAL A 35 -10.07 11.79 3.53
N PHE A 36 -9.83 11.77 2.21
CA PHE A 36 -9.95 10.54 1.42
C PHE A 36 -8.80 9.55 1.65
N SER A 37 -7.60 10.03 2.00
CA SER A 37 -6.47 9.16 2.31
C SER A 37 -6.36 8.78 3.79
N PHE A 38 -7.10 9.43 4.69
CA PHE A 38 -7.11 9.13 6.12
C PHE A 38 -7.41 7.65 6.44
N PRO A 39 -8.35 6.96 5.78
CA PRO A 39 -8.58 5.54 6.00
C PRO A 39 -7.33 4.67 5.82
N LEU A 40 -6.36 5.09 5.00
CA LEU A 40 -5.09 4.37 4.84
C LEU A 40 -4.29 4.31 6.14
N LEU A 41 -4.31 5.37 6.95
CA LEU A 41 -3.62 5.36 8.24
C LEU A 41 -4.17 4.32 9.20
N ILE A 42 -5.45 3.95 9.06
CA ILE A 42 -6.08 2.90 9.86
C ILE A 42 -5.86 1.53 9.22
N LEU A 43 -5.94 1.44 7.89
CA LEU A 43 -5.81 0.18 7.16
C LEU A 43 -4.37 -0.35 7.16
N VAL A 44 -3.36 0.53 7.10
CA VAL A 44 -1.95 0.12 7.09
C VAL A 44 -1.56 -0.69 8.33
N PRO A 45 -1.82 -0.27 9.58
CA PRO A 45 -1.51 -1.07 10.75
C PRO A 45 -2.30 -2.39 10.79
N ILE A 46 -3.59 -2.38 10.45
CA ILE A 46 -4.43 -3.60 10.43
C ILE A 46 -3.89 -4.59 9.39
N CYS A 47 -3.72 -4.16 8.16
CA CYS A 47 -3.17 -4.98 7.07
C CYS A 47 -1.72 -5.37 7.36
N GLY A 48 -0.92 -4.48 7.94
CA GLY A 48 0.45 -4.75 8.36
C GLY A 48 0.52 -5.91 9.35
N TRP A 49 -0.36 -5.93 10.32
CA TRP A 49 -0.44 -7.01 11.30
C TRP A 49 -0.90 -8.32 10.66
N LEU A 50 -1.92 -8.28 9.81
CA LEU A 50 -2.45 -9.46 9.09
C LEU A 50 -1.44 -10.04 8.09
N LEU A 51 -0.66 -9.20 7.41
CA LEU A 51 0.31 -9.61 6.39
C LEU A 51 1.66 -10.02 6.98
N MET A 52 1.93 -9.72 8.25
CA MET A 52 3.19 -10.03 8.93
C MET A 52 3.60 -11.52 8.82
N PRO A 53 2.72 -12.52 9.04
CA PRO A 53 3.09 -13.92 8.89
C PRO A 53 3.49 -14.27 7.45
N ILE A 54 2.86 -13.66 6.47
CA ILE A 54 3.19 -13.82 5.04
C ILE A 54 4.58 -13.25 4.75
N SER A 55 4.83 -12.02 5.20
CA SER A 55 6.12 -11.34 5.05
C SER A 55 7.27 -12.14 5.66
N LYS A 56 7.08 -12.70 6.87
CA LYS A 56 8.05 -13.58 7.52
C LYS A 56 8.29 -14.87 6.74
N LYS A 57 7.23 -15.50 6.22
CA LYS A 57 7.35 -16.76 5.45
C LYS A 57 8.14 -16.54 4.15
N ILE A 58 7.91 -15.40 3.48
CA ILE A 58 8.62 -15.04 2.25
C ILE A 58 10.10 -14.76 2.56
N LEU A 59 10.38 -13.98 3.61
CA LEU A 59 11.73 -13.66 4.05
C LEU A 59 12.51 -14.95 4.37
N LYS A 60 11.98 -15.80 5.24
CA LYS A 60 12.60 -17.09 5.62
C LYS A 60 12.88 -17.99 4.41
N LYS A 61 11.94 -18.07 3.45
CA LYS A 61 12.12 -18.83 2.22
C LYS A 61 13.20 -18.23 1.30
N GLY A 62 13.37 -16.91 1.31
CA GLY A 62 14.45 -16.23 0.59
C GLY A 62 15.82 -16.48 1.22
N GLU A 63 15.90 -16.57 2.56
CA GLU A 63 17.16 -16.82 3.28
C GLU A 63 17.73 -18.22 3.05
N THR A 64 16.89 -19.21 2.76
CA THR A 64 17.36 -20.57 2.40
C THR A 64 18.05 -20.62 1.04
N LYS A 65 18.00 -19.54 0.25
CA LYS A 65 18.61 -19.47 -1.07
C LYS A 65 19.99 -18.83 -1.00
N ILE A 66 20.94 -19.32 -1.81
CA ILE A 66 22.35 -18.91 -1.80
C ILE A 66 22.69 -18.10 -3.06
N GLY A 67 23.48 -17.04 -2.89
CA GLY A 67 24.04 -16.26 -3.98
C GLY A 67 22.97 -15.55 -4.84
N TRP A 68 23.15 -15.58 -6.17
CA TRP A 68 22.28 -14.92 -7.14
C TRP A 68 20.82 -15.41 -7.12
N ARG A 69 20.57 -16.66 -6.70
CA ARG A 69 19.22 -17.22 -6.55
C ARG A 69 18.41 -16.49 -5.47
N LYS A 70 19.07 -15.99 -4.43
CA LYS A 70 18.45 -15.18 -3.38
C LYS A 70 17.97 -13.83 -3.96
N MET A 71 18.83 -13.19 -4.74
CA MET A 71 18.51 -11.93 -5.41
C MET A 71 17.34 -12.09 -6.40
N LEU A 72 17.37 -13.14 -7.23
CA LEU A 72 16.28 -13.45 -8.16
C LEU A 72 14.96 -13.74 -7.44
N TRP A 73 15.02 -14.42 -6.28
CA TRP A 73 13.82 -14.67 -5.48
C TRP A 73 13.16 -13.39 -5.03
N TYR A 74 13.91 -12.45 -4.45
CA TYR A 74 13.35 -11.18 -3.99
C TYR A 74 12.90 -10.31 -5.15
N ALA A 75 13.65 -10.25 -6.25
CA ALA A 75 13.25 -9.54 -7.45
C ALA A 75 11.97 -10.12 -8.06
N GLY A 76 11.86 -11.45 -8.15
CA GLY A 76 10.66 -12.13 -8.64
C GLY A 76 9.44 -11.87 -7.75
N MET A 77 9.60 -11.89 -6.43
CA MET A 77 8.53 -11.55 -5.49
C MET A 77 8.12 -10.09 -5.58
N PHE A 78 9.07 -9.18 -5.76
CA PHE A 78 8.79 -7.77 -5.98
C PHE A 78 7.98 -7.56 -7.27
N MET A 79 8.43 -8.14 -8.38
CA MET A 79 7.73 -8.06 -9.67
C MET A 79 6.33 -8.68 -9.59
N ALA A 80 6.17 -9.83 -8.94
CA ALA A 80 4.86 -10.46 -8.76
C ALA A 80 3.91 -9.55 -7.96
N ASN A 81 4.37 -8.94 -6.87
CA ASN A 81 3.57 -8.00 -6.10
C ASN A 81 3.23 -6.74 -6.90
N LEU A 82 4.16 -6.22 -7.68
CA LEU A 82 3.92 -5.06 -8.54
C LEU A 82 2.83 -5.36 -9.58
N ILE A 83 2.88 -6.52 -10.21
CA ILE A 83 1.85 -6.96 -11.17
C ILE A 83 0.49 -7.07 -10.47
N ILE A 84 0.43 -7.70 -9.29
CA ILE A 84 -0.80 -7.82 -8.50
C ILE A 84 -1.33 -6.44 -8.13
N ALA A 85 -0.46 -5.52 -7.71
CA ALA A 85 -0.84 -4.16 -7.35
C ALA A 85 -1.46 -3.41 -8.54
N VAL A 86 -0.84 -3.50 -9.71
CA VAL A 86 -1.32 -2.86 -10.94
C VAL A 86 -2.67 -3.47 -11.37
N LEU A 87 -2.79 -4.80 -11.37
CA LEU A 87 -4.04 -5.48 -11.74
C LEU A 87 -5.19 -5.12 -10.77
N ALA A 88 -4.91 -5.10 -9.46
CA ALA A 88 -5.90 -4.73 -8.47
C ALA A 88 -6.33 -3.26 -8.60
N ALA A 89 -5.39 -2.35 -8.80
CA ALA A 89 -5.68 -0.93 -9.03
C ALA A 89 -6.50 -0.73 -10.31
N THR A 90 -6.15 -1.42 -11.40
CA THR A 90 -6.89 -1.38 -12.66
C THR A 90 -8.33 -1.91 -12.50
N ALA A 91 -8.52 -3.00 -11.74
CA ALA A 91 -9.84 -3.54 -11.46
C ALA A 91 -10.71 -2.55 -10.66
N VAL A 92 -10.14 -1.84 -9.68
CA VAL A 92 -10.84 -0.80 -8.91
C VAL A 92 -11.22 0.37 -9.80
N LEU A 93 -10.32 0.82 -10.69
CA LEU A 93 -10.61 1.91 -11.62
C LEU A 93 -11.68 1.51 -12.63
N ALA A 94 -11.63 0.29 -13.18
CA ALA A 94 -12.65 -0.23 -14.09
C ALA A 94 -14.02 -0.33 -13.41
N GLY A 95 -14.07 -0.80 -12.16
CA GLY A 95 -15.28 -0.83 -11.35
C GLY A 95 -15.84 0.56 -11.09
N GLY A 96 -15.00 1.53 -10.78
CA GLY A 96 -15.38 2.94 -10.62
C GLY A 96 -15.95 3.54 -11.90
N ALA A 97 -15.31 3.29 -13.05
CA ALA A 97 -15.80 3.72 -14.36
C ALA A 97 -17.17 3.10 -14.72
N ALA A 98 -17.37 1.81 -14.41
CA ALA A 98 -18.64 1.15 -14.61
C ALA A 98 -19.76 1.76 -13.76
N LEU A 99 -19.48 2.11 -12.50
CA LEU A 99 -20.43 2.78 -11.61
C LEU A 99 -20.82 4.17 -12.14
N ILE A 100 -19.85 4.95 -12.64
CA ILE A 100 -20.10 6.27 -13.23
C ILE A 100 -21.04 6.13 -14.43
N ASN A 101 -20.78 5.19 -15.33
CA ASN A 101 -21.63 4.95 -16.51
C ASN A 101 -23.05 4.51 -16.16
N MET A 102 -23.26 3.88 -15.00
CA MET A 102 -24.58 3.47 -14.52
C MET A 102 -25.37 4.63 -13.90
N THR A 103 -24.68 5.67 -13.44
CA THR A 103 -25.31 6.84 -12.77
C THR A 103 -25.55 8.01 -13.73
N ASP A 104 -25.13 7.90 -15.01
CA ASP A 104 -25.19 8.98 -16.00
C ASP A 104 -26.63 9.18 -16.52
N GLY A 105 -27.41 9.95 -15.80
CA GLY A 105 -28.82 10.30 -16.12
C GLY A 105 -29.10 11.75 -16.52
N GLY A 106 -28.10 12.66 -16.59
CA GLY A 106 -28.20 13.92 -17.36
C GLY A 106 -28.46 15.24 -16.59
N GLY A 107 -28.16 15.38 -15.29
CA GLY A 107 -28.32 16.65 -14.55
C GLY A 107 -27.00 17.31 -14.08
N ILE A 108 -27.04 18.61 -13.76
CA ILE A 108 -25.86 19.35 -13.25
C ILE A 108 -25.36 18.78 -11.90
N ASP A 109 -26.25 18.26 -11.07
CA ASP A 109 -25.92 17.57 -9.82
C ASP A 109 -25.17 16.24 -10.06
N GLU A 110 -25.29 15.67 -11.24
CA GLU A 110 -24.63 14.43 -11.65
C GLU A 110 -23.16 14.63 -12.02
N ILE A 111 -22.78 15.80 -12.56
CA ILE A 111 -21.38 16.13 -12.84
C ILE A 111 -20.56 16.17 -11.54
N GLY A 112 -21.14 16.74 -10.48
CA GLY A 112 -20.51 16.77 -9.16
C GLY A 112 -20.33 15.37 -8.58
N SER A 113 -21.36 14.51 -8.68
CA SER A 113 -21.31 13.13 -8.21
C SER A 113 -20.33 12.27 -9.01
N ALA A 114 -20.27 12.44 -10.34
CA ALA A 114 -19.32 11.75 -11.21
C ALA A 114 -17.86 12.12 -10.86
N LEU A 115 -17.56 13.40 -10.62
CA LEU A 115 -16.24 13.84 -10.19
C LEU A 115 -15.82 13.23 -8.85
N VAL A 116 -16.73 13.17 -7.88
CA VAL A 116 -16.45 12.53 -6.58
C VAL A 116 -16.18 11.03 -6.76
N LEU A 117 -16.95 10.34 -7.60
CA LEU A 117 -16.74 8.91 -7.89
C LEU A 117 -15.41 8.66 -8.59
N VAL A 118 -15.04 9.49 -9.58
CA VAL A 118 -13.72 9.41 -10.24
C VAL A 118 -12.61 9.57 -9.21
N PHE A 119 -12.69 10.58 -8.36
CA PHE A 119 -11.68 10.84 -7.34
C PHE A 119 -11.62 9.69 -6.33
N ALA A 120 -12.76 9.19 -5.87
CA ALA A 120 -12.83 8.05 -4.96
C ALA A 120 -12.24 6.78 -5.58
N ALA A 121 -12.50 6.50 -6.85
CA ALA A 121 -11.92 5.37 -7.57
C ALA A 121 -10.39 5.48 -7.67
N TRP A 122 -9.85 6.64 -8.01
CA TRP A 122 -8.42 6.91 -8.05
C TRP A 122 -7.77 6.72 -6.68
N MET A 123 -8.35 7.28 -5.63
CA MET A 123 -7.83 7.16 -4.27
C MET A 123 -7.89 5.72 -3.77
N SER A 124 -8.97 4.99 -4.11
CA SER A 124 -9.09 3.57 -3.78
C SER A 124 -8.04 2.72 -4.50
N ALA A 125 -7.82 2.95 -5.79
CA ALA A 125 -6.79 2.26 -6.57
C ALA A 125 -5.39 2.51 -6.00
N PHE A 126 -5.07 3.74 -5.63
CA PHE A 126 -3.81 4.10 -4.99
C PHE A 126 -3.65 3.43 -3.62
N SER A 127 -4.73 3.37 -2.84
CA SER A 127 -4.76 2.69 -1.54
C SER A 127 -4.48 1.19 -1.67
N VAL A 128 -5.10 0.52 -2.63
CA VAL A 128 -4.87 -0.90 -2.93
C VAL A 128 -3.42 -1.13 -3.36
N MET A 129 -2.85 -0.25 -4.17
CA MET A 129 -1.47 -0.33 -4.59
C MET A 129 -0.49 -0.23 -3.40
N ILE A 130 -0.71 0.70 -2.48
CA ILE A 130 0.09 0.83 -1.25
C ILE A 130 -0.04 -0.43 -0.38
N LEU A 131 -1.25 -0.93 -0.14
CA LEU A 131 -1.49 -2.08 0.71
C LEU A 131 -0.87 -3.37 0.14
N THR A 132 -0.88 -3.55 -1.18
CA THR A 132 -0.24 -4.71 -1.81
C THR A 132 1.29 -4.66 -1.75
N MET A 133 1.90 -3.47 -1.65
CA MET A 133 3.35 -3.31 -1.46
C MET A 133 3.79 -3.45 0.01
N LEU A 134 2.87 -3.41 0.95
CA LEU A 134 3.16 -3.47 2.38
C LEU A 134 4.03 -4.66 2.80
N PRO A 135 3.82 -5.91 2.33
CA PRO A 135 4.69 -7.05 2.66
C PRO A 135 6.15 -6.83 2.25
N GLN A 136 6.41 -6.13 1.15
CA GLN A 136 7.77 -5.83 0.69
C GLN A 136 8.48 -4.87 1.65
N VAL A 137 7.77 -3.82 2.05
CA VAL A 137 8.29 -2.85 3.03
C VAL A 137 8.60 -3.54 4.35
N GLN A 138 7.69 -4.39 4.84
CA GLN A 138 7.89 -5.16 6.07
C GLN A 138 9.09 -6.10 5.98
N MET A 139 9.29 -6.79 4.85
CA MET A 139 10.45 -7.68 4.65
C MET A 139 11.76 -6.91 4.71
N ILE A 140 11.84 -5.74 4.08
CA ILE A 140 13.04 -4.90 4.09
C ILE A 140 13.34 -4.44 5.53
N ILE A 141 12.32 -3.97 6.25
CA ILE A 141 12.49 -3.52 7.63
C ILE A 141 12.94 -4.68 8.54
N MET A 142 12.31 -5.86 8.43
CA MET A 142 12.70 -7.04 9.20
C MET A 142 14.15 -7.43 8.92
N TRP A 143 14.54 -7.48 7.66
CA TRP A 143 15.90 -7.83 7.27
C TRP A 143 16.94 -6.85 7.84
N VAL A 144 16.65 -5.55 7.83
CA VAL A 144 17.52 -4.54 8.43
C VAL A 144 17.62 -4.69 9.95
N LEU A 145 16.49 -4.97 10.62
CA LEU A 145 16.46 -5.16 12.06
C LEU A 145 17.20 -6.43 12.52
N GLU A 146 17.04 -7.52 11.77
CA GLU A 146 17.75 -8.78 12.04
C GLU A 146 19.26 -8.60 11.91
N ARG A 147 19.74 -7.98 10.83
CA ARG A 147 21.15 -7.68 10.66
C ARG A 147 21.75 -6.77 11.74
N ARG A 148 20.94 -5.86 12.29
CA ARG A 148 21.39 -5.03 13.42
C ARG A 148 21.49 -5.82 14.72
N SER A 149 20.60 -6.78 14.93
CA SER A 149 20.62 -7.60 16.15
C SER A 149 21.76 -8.62 16.18
N GLU A 150 22.31 -9.01 15.01
CA GLU A 150 23.47 -9.92 14.92
C GLU A 150 24.82 -9.20 15.17
N LYS A 151 24.84 -7.87 15.15
CA LYS A 151 26.07 -7.07 15.33
C LYS A 151 26.27 -6.55 16.77
N VAL A 152 25.30 -6.80 17.65
CA VAL A 152 25.35 -6.45 19.08
C VAL A 152 25.54 -7.71 19.92
#